data_eed467020dd56a977310e929d5f7d97e
#
_entry.id   eed467020dd56a977310e929d5f7d97e
#
_cell.length_a   1.000
_cell.length_b   1.000
_cell.length_c   1.000
_cell.angle_alpha   90.00
_cell.angle_beta   90.00
_cell.angle_gamma   90.00
#
_symmetry.space_group_name_H-M   'P 1'
#
loop_
_entity.id
_entity.type
_entity.pdbx_description
1 polymer ?
#
loop_
_entity_poly.entity_id
_entity_poly.type
_entity_poly.pdbx_seq_one_letter_code
_entity_poly.pdbx_strand_id
1 'polypeptide(L)'
;MKTATLESKFPLLAVENGCIISKDADITVAYRVELPELFTLTRAEYESMHSTWAKAVKVLPNYSIVHKQDFFIEEGYKPDICKEDLSFLSRSFERHFNERPYLQHTCYLFLTKTTKEHSRTTSSFNALTRGFIIPKEMQDKETVTRFMECCGQFERIVNDSGLLRIIRLTDEEIIGSKNSAGIIEKYFSMSQEDATCLQDLSLGAGEMKVGDNYLCLHTLSDPEDLPSNVSTDCRYERLSTDRSDCRLSFAAPIGILLTCNHVVNQYLFIDDSAEILRKFEQTARNMHSLSRYSRSNQINREWIEEYLNEAHSKGLTSIRAHCNVMAWSDDREKLKRIKNDVGSQLALMEAKPRHNTVDVPTLFWAAIPGNAGDFPSEESFHTFIEQALCLFIGETSYKDSLSPFGIRMVDRLTGKPVHLDISDLPMKNGTITNRNKFILGPSGSGKSFFTNHIIPTNEHIGSRILYSCN
;
A
#
# COMPACT_ATOMS: atom_id res chain seq x y z
N MET A 1 3.04 -34.96 -0.03
CA MET A 1 3.07 -33.67 -0.72
C MET A 1 3.89 -33.80 -1.99
N LYS A 2 3.44 -33.29 -3.14
CA LYS A 2 4.30 -33.20 -4.34
C LYS A 2 5.19 -31.98 -4.16
N THR A 3 6.49 -32.19 -4.12
CA THR A 3 7.49 -31.10 -4.12
C THR A 3 7.81 -30.71 -5.55
N ALA A 4 7.92 -29.40 -5.80
CA ALA A 4 8.39 -28.84 -7.07
C ALA A 4 9.43 -27.75 -6.75
N THR A 5 10.37 -27.53 -7.64
CA THR A 5 11.29 -26.41 -7.51
C THR A 5 10.56 -25.10 -7.82
N LEU A 6 10.87 -24.03 -7.08
CA LEU A 6 10.29 -22.70 -7.30
C LEU A 6 10.54 -22.24 -8.74
N GLU A 7 11.72 -22.48 -9.28
CA GLU A 7 12.12 -22.15 -10.66
C GLU A 7 11.15 -22.71 -11.71
N SER A 8 10.67 -23.96 -11.53
CA SER A 8 9.73 -24.59 -12.46
C SER A 8 8.33 -23.95 -12.44
N LYS A 9 7.97 -23.29 -11.36
CA LYS A 9 6.63 -22.70 -11.12
C LYS A 9 6.64 -21.17 -11.13
N PHE A 10 7.83 -20.57 -11.10
CA PHE A 10 7.98 -19.14 -11.06
C PHE A 10 7.26 -18.46 -12.24
N PRO A 11 6.38 -17.45 -11.99
CA PRO A 11 5.50 -16.94 -13.04
C PRO A 11 6.18 -15.93 -13.96
N LEU A 12 7.33 -15.39 -13.55
CA LEU A 12 8.01 -14.35 -14.31
C LEU A 12 9.02 -14.99 -15.29
N LEU A 13 9.14 -14.37 -16.47
CA LEU A 13 10.03 -14.79 -17.54
C LEU A 13 11.35 -14.02 -17.53
N ALA A 14 11.26 -12.69 -17.49
CA ALA A 14 12.41 -11.79 -17.57
C ALA A 14 12.13 -10.44 -16.93
N VAL A 15 13.19 -9.72 -16.60
CA VAL A 15 13.15 -8.30 -16.25
C VAL A 15 14.13 -7.59 -17.16
N GLU A 16 13.62 -6.66 -17.97
CA GLU A 16 14.41 -5.93 -18.96
C GLU A 16 13.91 -4.49 -19.10
N ASN A 17 14.82 -3.54 -19.14
CA ASN A 17 14.54 -2.11 -19.33
C ASN A 17 13.53 -1.53 -18.30
N GLY A 18 13.61 -1.96 -17.03
CA GLY A 18 12.69 -1.55 -15.96
C GLY A 18 11.28 -2.10 -16.13
N CYS A 19 11.11 -3.20 -16.88
CA CYS A 19 9.85 -3.91 -17.06
C CYS A 19 9.98 -5.36 -16.62
N ILE A 20 8.96 -5.85 -15.96
CA ILE A 20 8.81 -7.27 -15.59
C ILE A 20 7.92 -7.92 -16.66
N ILE A 21 8.36 -9.03 -17.21
CA ILE A 21 7.62 -9.81 -18.21
C ILE A 21 7.21 -11.12 -17.57
N SER A 22 5.92 -11.42 -17.54
CA SER A 22 5.39 -12.68 -17.06
C SER A 22 5.50 -13.80 -18.11
N LYS A 23 5.31 -15.06 -17.68
CA LYS A 23 5.24 -16.21 -18.60
C LYS A 23 4.02 -16.16 -19.53
N ASP A 24 2.97 -15.47 -19.17
CA ASP A 24 1.79 -15.21 -20.01
C ASP A 24 1.94 -13.95 -20.88
N ALA A 25 3.17 -13.40 -20.94
CA ALA A 25 3.56 -12.21 -21.69
C ALA A 25 2.91 -10.90 -21.22
N ASP A 26 2.41 -10.83 -19.98
CA ASP A 26 2.05 -9.55 -19.40
C ASP A 26 3.29 -8.69 -19.17
N ILE A 27 3.13 -7.40 -19.36
CA ILE A 27 4.22 -6.43 -19.18
C ILE A 27 3.87 -5.54 -18.00
N THR A 28 4.75 -5.50 -17.00
CA THR A 28 4.57 -4.68 -15.79
C THR A 28 5.68 -3.66 -15.65
N VAL A 29 5.29 -2.41 -15.39
CA VAL A 29 6.20 -1.33 -14.97
C VAL A 29 6.06 -1.18 -13.47
N ALA A 30 7.19 -1.19 -12.77
CA ALA A 30 7.23 -1.12 -11.31
C ALA A 30 7.74 0.25 -10.83
N TYR A 31 7.09 0.77 -9.80
CA TYR A 31 7.42 2.05 -9.18
C TYR A 31 7.54 1.90 -7.66
N ARG A 32 8.45 2.65 -7.06
CA ARG A 32 8.45 2.97 -5.64
C ARG A 32 7.61 4.22 -5.44
N VAL A 33 6.72 4.19 -4.44
CA VAL A 33 5.82 5.31 -4.12
C VAL A 33 6.32 6.01 -2.85
N GLU A 34 6.55 7.31 -2.96
CA GLU A 34 6.86 8.17 -1.82
C GLU A 34 5.59 8.89 -1.41
N LEU A 35 4.99 8.43 -0.32
CA LEU A 35 3.78 8.99 0.27
C LEU A 35 4.13 10.15 1.22
N PRO A 36 3.18 11.07 1.46
CA PRO A 36 3.30 12.08 2.52
C PRO A 36 3.34 11.43 3.90
N GLU A 37 3.91 12.15 4.87
CA GLU A 37 4.02 11.67 6.23
C GLU A 37 2.69 11.80 6.98
N LEU A 38 2.53 11.00 8.03
CA LEU A 38 1.38 11.02 8.93
C LEU A 38 1.01 12.44 9.39
N PHE A 39 -0.29 12.75 9.42
CA PHE A 39 -0.86 14.00 9.95
C PHE A 39 -0.34 15.29 9.29
N THR A 40 0.28 15.19 8.10
CA THR A 40 0.75 16.36 7.36
C THR A 40 -0.28 16.89 6.37
N LEU A 41 -1.29 16.09 6.00
CA LEU A 41 -2.30 16.46 5.03
C LEU A 41 -3.59 16.96 5.68
N THR A 42 -4.14 18.00 5.08
CA THR A 42 -5.50 18.48 5.32
C THR A 42 -6.52 17.66 4.52
N ARG A 43 -7.81 17.78 4.84
CA ARG A 43 -8.87 17.13 4.08
C ARG A 43 -8.84 17.48 2.59
N ALA A 44 -8.63 18.75 2.26
CA ALA A 44 -8.56 19.19 0.87
C ALA A 44 -7.39 18.58 0.11
N GLU A 45 -6.26 18.34 0.79
CA GLU A 45 -5.09 17.67 0.20
C GLU A 45 -5.34 16.17 0.00
N TYR A 46 -6.05 15.48 0.90
CA TYR A 46 -6.51 14.09 0.66
C TYR A 46 -7.46 14.02 -0.55
N GLU A 47 -8.43 14.92 -0.67
CA GLU A 47 -9.32 15.00 -1.82
C GLU A 47 -8.55 15.29 -3.12
N SER A 48 -7.55 16.17 -3.08
CA SER A 48 -6.67 16.47 -4.22
C SER A 48 -5.82 15.27 -4.63
N MET A 49 -5.23 14.57 -3.67
CA MET A 49 -4.45 13.35 -3.89
C MET A 49 -5.32 12.24 -4.53
N HIS A 50 -6.52 12.03 -4.00
CA HIS A 50 -7.49 11.09 -4.56
C HIS A 50 -7.87 11.45 -6.00
N SER A 51 -8.14 12.74 -6.28
CA SER A 51 -8.43 13.23 -7.63
C SER A 51 -7.24 13.00 -8.58
N THR A 52 -6.01 13.15 -8.09
CA THR A 52 -4.78 12.88 -8.85
C THR A 52 -4.69 11.41 -9.24
N TRP A 53 -4.88 10.51 -8.30
CA TRP A 53 -4.93 9.07 -8.57
C TRP A 53 -6.00 8.71 -9.59
N ALA A 54 -7.22 9.26 -9.44
CA ALA A 54 -8.32 9.01 -10.37
C ALA A 54 -8.00 9.48 -11.80
N LYS A 55 -7.38 10.65 -11.96
CA LYS A 55 -6.93 11.14 -13.27
C LYS A 55 -5.83 10.25 -13.87
N ALA A 56 -4.87 9.84 -13.05
CA ALA A 56 -3.77 8.97 -13.49
C ALA A 56 -4.27 7.59 -13.92
N VAL A 57 -5.18 6.97 -13.17
CA VAL A 57 -5.76 5.66 -13.54
C VAL A 57 -6.56 5.74 -14.84
N LYS A 58 -7.29 6.84 -15.09
CA LYS A 58 -8.11 7.03 -16.30
C LYS A 58 -7.32 7.13 -17.60
N VAL A 59 -5.99 7.38 -17.57
CA VAL A 59 -5.19 7.40 -18.81
C VAL A 59 -4.73 6.02 -19.25
N LEU A 60 -4.85 5.01 -18.38
CA LEU A 60 -4.42 3.66 -18.70
C LEU A 60 -5.38 2.99 -19.70
N PRO A 61 -4.86 2.20 -20.65
CA PRO A 61 -5.71 1.50 -21.61
C PRO A 61 -6.49 0.35 -20.96
N ASN A 62 -7.58 -0.08 -21.61
CA ASN A 62 -8.34 -1.26 -21.17
C ASN A 62 -7.42 -2.49 -21.02
N TYR A 63 -7.78 -3.36 -20.08
CA TYR A 63 -7.01 -4.53 -19.68
C TYR A 63 -5.63 -4.16 -19.10
N SER A 64 -5.58 -3.04 -18.39
CA SER A 64 -4.50 -2.70 -17.48
C SER A 64 -4.90 -3.03 -16.04
N ILE A 65 -3.91 -3.38 -15.23
CA ILE A 65 -4.08 -3.65 -13.80
C ILE A 65 -3.18 -2.68 -13.05
N VAL A 66 -3.76 -1.98 -12.08
CA VAL A 66 -3.03 -1.20 -11.10
C VAL A 66 -2.97 -2.02 -9.82
N HIS A 67 -1.79 -2.43 -9.40
CA HIS A 67 -1.57 -3.13 -8.15
C HIS A 67 -0.70 -2.27 -7.24
N LYS A 68 -1.28 -1.76 -6.17
CA LYS A 68 -0.56 -1.06 -5.11
C LYS A 68 -0.31 -2.01 -3.95
N GLN A 69 0.93 -2.03 -3.47
CA GLN A 69 1.39 -2.95 -2.46
C GLN A 69 2.11 -2.19 -1.34
N ASP A 70 1.51 -2.19 -0.16
CA ASP A 70 2.02 -1.51 1.02
C ASP A 70 2.55 -2.54 2.03
N PHE A 71 3.86 -2.57 2.22
CA PHE A 71 4.53 -3.44 3.19
C PHE A 71 4.73 -2.72 4.51
N PHE A 72 4.31 -3.35 5.57
CA PHE A 72 4.58 -2.94 6.95
C PHE A 72 5.34 -4.07 7.63
N ILE A 73 6.65 -3.90 7.74
CA ILE A 73 7.55 -4.95 8.23
C ILE A 73 8.32 -4.45 9.44
N GLU A 74 8.40 -5.30 10.44
CA GLU A 74 9.14 -5.06 11.66
C GLU A 74 10.64 -5.09 11.38
N GLU A 75 11.31 -3.98 11.67
CA GLU A 75 12.76 -3.82 11.57
C GLU A 75 13.33 -3.44 12.93
N GLY A 76 14.55 -3.89 13.21
CA GLY A 76 15.31 -3.47 14.37
C GLY A 76 16.01 -2.13 14.15
N TYR A 77 15.89 -1.20 15.08
CA TYR A 77 16.60 0.06 14.99
C TYR A 77 18.12 -0.16 15.06
N LYS A 78 18.83 0.34 14.05
CA LYS A 78 20.31 0.29 13.97
C LYS A 78 20.88 1.61 14.49
N PRO A 79 21.42 1.63 15.72
CA PRO A 79 21.88 2.88 16.33
C PRO A 79 23.19 3.35 15.70
N ASP A 80 23.35 4.65 15.58
CA ASP A 80 24.57 5.29 15.14
C ASP A 80 25.51 5.60 16.35
N ILE A 81 25.90 4.54 17.08
CA ILE A 81 26.69 4.65 18.32
C ILE A 81 28.13 5.08 18.05
N CYS A 82 28.61 4.86 16.82
CA CYS A 82 30.02 5.08 16.46
C CYS A 82 30.39 6.55 16.19
N LYS A 83 29.44 7.47 16.21
CA LYS A 83 29.74 8.91 16.10
C LYS A 83 30.33 9.41 17.44
N GLU A 84 31.61 9.80 17.42
CA GLU A 84 32.36 10.26 18.59
C GLU A 84 31.74 11.52 19.23
N ASP A 85 30.96 12.31 18.47
CA ASP A 85 30.42 13.61 18.88
C ASP A 85 28.96 13.57 19.42
N LEU A 86 28.43 12.39 19.76
CA LEU A 86 27.06 12.32 20.30
C LEU A 86 26.98 12.90 21.73
N SER A 87 26.01 13.81 21.95
CA SER A 87 25.66 14.30 23.29
C SER A 87 25.25 13.14 24.22
N PHE A 88 25.30 13.36 25.53
CA PHE A 88 24.85 12.35 26.50
C PHE A 88 23.41 11.89 26.25
N LEU A 89 22.51 12.81 25.93
CA LEU A 89 21.09 12.48 25.64
C LEU A 89 20.96 11.70 24.32
N SER A 90 21.65 12.10 23.26
CA SER A 90 21.65 11.37 21.99
C SER A 90 22.19 9.95 22.16
N ARG A 91 23.27 9.77 22.91
CA ARG A 91 23.86 8.47 23.20
C ARG A 91 22.91 7.59 24.03
N SER A 92 22.20 8.19 25.01
CA SER A 92 21.19 7.49 25.80
C SER A 92 19.98 7.06 24.95
N PHE A 93 19.57 7.90 24.00
CA PHE A 93 18.53 7.58 23.04
C PHE A 93 18.93 6.41 22.14
N GLU A 94 20.11 6.48 21.51
CA GLU A 94 20.62 5.39 20.65
C GLU A 94 20.68 4.04 21.42
N ARG A 95 21.14 4.05 22.67
CA ARG A 95 21.16 2.85 23.51
C ARG A 95 19.76 2.36 23.87
N HIS A 96 18.80 3.28 24.09
CA HIS A 96 17.43 2.91 24.44
C HIS A 96 16.70 2.22 23.29
N PHE A 97 16.93 2.67 22.05
CA PHE A 97 16.27 2.13 20.86
C PHE A 97 17.07 1.01 20.18
N ASN A 98 18.30 0.73 20.64
CA ASN A 98 19.12 -0.33 20.10
C ASN A 98 18.30 -1.64 19.98
N GLU A 99 18.25 -2.19 18.76
CA GLU A 99 17.55 -3.44 18.43
C GLU A 99 16.03 -3.46 18.74
N ARG A 100 15.45 -2.35 19.18
CA ARG A 100 13.99 -2.30 19.37
C ARG A 100 13.28 -2.34 18.05
N PRO A 101 12.26 -3.20 17.94
CA PRO A 101 11.49 -3.31 16.71
C PRO A 101 10.59 -2.08 16.52
N TYR A 102 10.43 -1.69 15.27
CA TYR A 102 9.45 -0.73 14.80
C TYR A 102 8.92 -1.16 13.44
N LEU A 103 7.73 -0.72 13.06
CA LEU A 103 7.18 -1.01 11.75
C LEU A 103 7.70 -0.01 10.71
N GLN A 104 8.43 -0.54 9.74
CA GLN A 104 8.84 0.21 8.54
C GLN A 104 7.81 0.03 7.44
N HIS A 105 7.40 1.13 6.82
CA HIS A 105 6.50 1.13 5.68
C HIS A 105 7.25 1.35 4.39
N THR A 106 7.01 0.49 3.40
CA THR A 106 7.44 0.67 2.02
C THR A 106 6.27 0.46 1.08
N CYS A 107 6.15 1.30 0.05
CA CYS A 107 5.05 1.27 -0.88
C CYS A 107 5.54 1.11 -2.31
N TYR A 108 4.97 0.14 -3.03
CA TYR A 108 5.22 -0.12 -4.44
C TYR A 108 3.92 -0.02 -5.25
N LEU A 109 4.07 0.32 -6.51
CA LEU A 109 2.99 0.38 -7.48
C LEU A 109 3.41 -0.34 -8.75
N PHE A 110 2.56 -1.24 -9.22
CA PHE A 110 2.76 -2.02 -10.43
C PHE A 110 1.66 -1.69 -11.42
N LEU A 111 2.05 -1.27 -12.61
CA LEU A 111 1.15 -1.09 -13.73
C LEU A 111 1.37 -2.22 -14.71
N THR A 112 0.40 -3.10 -14.85
CA THR A 112 0.49 -4.31 -15.68
C THR A 112 -0.44 -4.19 -16.86
N LYS A 113 0.05 -4.46 -18.07
CA LYS A 113 -0.75 -4.65 -19.26
C LYS A 113 -0.96 -6.14 -19.48
N THR A 114 -2.22 -6.54 -19.54
CA THR A 114 -2.62 -7.93 -19.82
C THR A 114 -3.58 -7.98 -21.02
N THR A 115 -4.00 -9.17 -21.40
CA THR A 115 -4.98 -9.39 -22.47
C THR A 115 -6.40 -9.54 -21.91
N LYS A 116 -7.39 -9.36 -22.77
CA LYS A 116 -8.80 -9.57 -22.43
C LYS A 116 -9.07 -10.98 -21.90
N GLU A 117 -8.45 -11.98 -22.50
CA GLU A 117 -8.65 -13.38 -22.11
C GLU A 117 -8.01 -13.69 -20.76
N HIS A 118 -6.79 -13.19 -20.54
CA HIS A 118 -6.06 -13.41 -19.29
C HIS A 118 -6.70 -12.66 -18.12
N SER A 119 -7.19 -11.43 -18.30
CA SER A 119 -7.88 -10.64 -17.27
C SER A 119 -9.16 -11.30 -16.73
N ARG A 120 -9.69 -12.30 -17.42
CA ARG A 120 -10.91 -13.04 -17.06
C ARG A 120 -10.66 -14.47 -16.63
N THR A 121 -9.41 -14.81 -16.35
CA THR A 121 -9.04 -16.16 -15.89
C THR A 121 -9.69 -16.40 -14.52
N THR A 122 -10.43 -17.50 -14.40
CA THR A 122 -11.19 -17.86 -13.21
C THR A 122 -10.42 -18.77 -12.26
N SER A 123 -9.27 -19.29 -12.66
CA SER A 123 -8.51 -20.25 -11.86
C SER A 123 -7.01 -20.02 -12.00
N SER A 124 -6.36 -19.66 -10.91
CA SER A 124 -4.90 -19.59 -10.79
C SER A 124 -4.22 -20.97 -10.89
N PHE A 125 -4.96 -22.06 -10.67
CA PHE A 125 -4.44 -23.40 -10.98
C PHE A 125 -4.04 -23.53 -12.44
N ASN A 126 -4.72 -22.84 -13.34
CA ASN A 126 -4.35 -22.80 -14.75
C ASN A 126 -2.99 -22.12 -14.96
N ALA A 127 -2.68 -21.04 -14.25
CA ALA A 127 -1.39 -20.35 -14.31
C ALA A 127 -0.24 -21.23 -13.82
N LEU A 128 -0.43 -21.99 -12.76
CA LEU A 128 0.54 -22.96 -12.24
C LEU A 128 0.80 -24.15 -13.16
N THR A 129 -0.07 -24.39 -14.13
CA THR A 129 -0.04 -25.55 -15.05
C THR A 129 0.21 -25.20 -16.50
N ARG A 130 0.05 -23.93 -16.91
CA ARG A 130 0.22 -23.49 -18.31
C ARG A 130 1.67 -23.52 -18.75
N GLY A 131 1.88 -23.92 -20.01
CA GLY A 131 3.11 -23.67 -20.75
C GLY A 131 3.10 -22.25 -21.34
N PHE A 132 4.21 -21.84 -21.95
CA PHE A 132 4.34 -20.56 -22.62
C PHE A 132 3.34 -20.39 -23.75
N ILE A 133 2.47 -19.38 -23.65
CA ILE A 133 1.62 -18.93 -24.76
C ILE A 133 1.72 -17.42 -24.81
N ILE A 134 2.40 -16.89 -25.83
CA ILE A 134 2.45 -15.45 -26.07
C ILE A 134 1.20 -15.06 -26.86
N PRO A 135 0.24 -14.31 -26.28
CA PRO A 135 -0.94 -13.85 -26.99
C PRO A 135 -0.57 -12.94 -28.16
N LYS A 136 -1.33 -13.00 -29.25
CA LYS A 136 -1.09 -12.17 -30.43
C LYS A 136 -1.13 -10.67 -30.12
N GLU A 137 -2.00 -10.26 -29.21
CA GLU A 137 -2.13 -8.87 -28.76
C GLU A 137 -0.85 -8.34 -28.12
N MET A 138 -0.09 -9.18 -27.42
CA MET A 138 1.17 -8.79 -26.75
C MET A 138 2.38 -8.86 -27.70
N GLN A 139 2.22 -9.48 -28.89
CA GLN A 139 3.23 -9.42 -29.95
C GLN A 139 3.17 -8.12 -30.77
N ASP A 140 2.06 -7.38 -30.64
CA ASP A 140 1.88 -6.11 -31.35
C ASP A 140 2.67 -4.99 -30.65
N LYS A 141 3.68 -4.47 -31.36
CA LYS A 141 4.54 -3.39 -30.88
C LYS A 141 3.76 -2.10 -30.58
N GLU A 142 2.68 -1.83 -31.30
CA GLU A 142 1.88 -0.62 -31.10
C GLU A 142 1.15 -0.68 -29.75
N THR A 143 0.60 -1.83 -29.37
CA THR A 143 -0.03 -2.05 -28.06
C THR A 143 0.94 -1.82 -26.91
N VAL A 144 2.16 -2.36 -27.00
CA VAL A 144 3.20 -2.19 -25.98
C VAL A 144 3.65 -0.73 -25.90
N THR A 145 3.93 -0.10 -27.05
CA THR A 145 4.36 1.30 -27.11
C THR A 145 3.30 2.22 -26.50
N ARG A 146 2.05 2.04 -26.88
CA ARG A 146 0.93 2.82 -26.31
C ARG A 146 0.80 2.65 -24.80
N PHE A 147 0.96 1.43 -24.28
CA PHE A 147 0.95 1.20 -22.84
C PHE A 147 2.10 1.94 -22.13
N MET A 148 3.31 1.88 -22.68
CA MET A 148 4.47 2.60 -22.13
C MET A 148 4.28 4.13 -22.14
N GLU A 149 3.66 4.67 -23.19
CA GLU A 149 3.30 6.09 -23.26
C GLU A 149 2.27 6.46 -22.17
N CYS A 150 1.26 5.61 -21.96
CA CYS A 150 0.28 5.79 -20.89
C CYS A 150 0.93 5.71 -19.50
N CYS A 151 1.89 4.81 -19.28
CA CYS A 151 2.67 4.76 -18.04
C CYS A 151 3.46 6.06 -17.80
N GLY A 152 4.07 6.63 -18.86
CA GLY A 152 4.75 7.92 -18.77
C GLY A 152 3.79 9.10 -18.47
N GLN A 153 2.57 9.07 -19.01
CA GLN A 153 1.52 10.05 -18.67
C GLN A 153 1.05 9.88 -17.21
N PHE A 154 0.81 8.65 -16.79
CA PHE A 154 0.47 8.33 -15.40
C PHE A 154 1.51 8.87 -14.42
N GLU A 155 2.79 8.58 -14.65
CA GLU A 155 3.91 9.06 -13.83
C GLU A 155 3.94 10.59 -13.75
N ARG A 156 3.75 11.27 -14.87
CA ARG A 156 3.74 12.74 -14.92
C ARG A 156 2.59 13.33 -14.13
N ILE A 157 1.36 12.81 -14.31
CA ILE A 157 0.16 13.29 -13.58
C ILE A 157 0.36 13.15 -12.07
N VAL A 158 0.93 12.03 -11.63
CA VAL A 158 1.16 11.79 -10.20
C VAL A 158 2.23 12.72 -9.66
N ASN A 159 3.38 12.83 -10.32
CA ASN A 159 4.52 13.62 -9.85
C ASN A 159 4.25 15.14 -9.90
N ASP A 160 3.49 15.62 -10.88
CA ASP A 160 3.13 17.03 -11.01
C ASP A 160 2.16 17.50 -9.91
N SER A 161 1.52 16.59 -9.18
CA SER A 161 0.63 16.94 -8.07
C SER A 161 1.36 17.59 -6.88
N GLY A 162 2.63 17.28 -6.70
CA GLY A 162 3.45 17.73 -5.57
C GLY A 162 3.07 17.13 -4.21
N LEU A 163 2.02 16.30 -4.12
CA LEU A 163 1.56 15.66 -2.90
C LEU A 163 2.22 14.31 -2.65
N LEU A 164 2.55 13.60 -3.72
CA LEU A 164 3.21 12.30 -3.68
C LEU A 164 4.14 12.16 -4.89
N ARG A 165 5.04 11.19 -4.83
CA ARG A 165 6.01 10.96 -5.89
C ARG A 165 6.11 9.48 -6.21
N ILE A 166 6.14 9.13 -7.49
CA ILE A 166 6.46 7.79 -7.95
C ILE A 166 7.79 7.80 -8.71
N ILE A 167 8.61 6.79 -8.46
CA ILE A 167 9.94 6.64 -9.04
C ILE A 167 10.00 5.26 -9.67
N ARG A 168 10.25 5.22 -10.98
CA ARG A 168 10.37 3.95 -11.70
C ARG A 168 11.58 3.16 -11.19
N LEU A 169 11.38 1.87 -10.94
CA LEU A 169 12.43 0.98 -10.48
C LEU A 169 13.33 0.55 -11.64
N THR A 170 14.61 0.38 -11.34
CA THR A 170 15.60 -0.18 -12.24
C THR A 170 15.57 -1.71 -12.21
N ASP A 171 16.19 -2.36 -13.21
CA ASP A 171 16.29 -3.82 -13.24
C ASP A 171 16.98 -4.37 -11.98
N GLU A 172 18.00 -3.67 -11.46
CA GLU A 172 18.69 -4.07 -10.23
C GLU A 172 17.80 -3.94 -8.98
N GLU A 173 16.95 -2.92 -8.89
CA GLU A 173 15.99 -2.78 -7.78
C GLU A 173 14.88 -3.83 -7.85
N ILE A 174 14.57 -4.35 -9.04
CA ILE A 174 13.54 -5.37 -9.24
C ILE A 174 14.07 -6.77 -8.94
N ILE A 175 15.20 -7.15 -9.55
CA ILE A 175 15.78 -8.51 -9.44
C ILE A 175 16.63 -8.62 -8.18
N GLY A 176 17.38 -7.58 -7.86
CA GLY A 176 18.44 -7.58 -6.86
C GLY A 176 19.83 -7.55 -7.47
N SER A 177 20.81 -7.31 -6.61
CA SER A 177 22.23 -7.32 -6.91
C SER A 177 22.97 -8.16 -5.87
N LYS A 178 24.30 -8.31 -6.02
CA LYS A 178 25.11 -9.06 -5.04
C LYS A 178 25.04 -8.49 -3.61
N ASN A 179 24.71 -7.21 -3.47
CA ASN A 179 24.75 -6.49 -2.20
C ASN A 179 23.40 -5.98 -1.73
N SER A 180 22.35 -6.10 -2.56
CA SER A 180 21.02 -5.61 -2.24
C SER A 180 19.96 -6.51 -2.84
N ALA A 181 19.01 -6.95 -2.02
CA ALA A 181 17.88 -7.76 -2.47
C ALA A 181 16.90 -6.93 -3.29
N GLY A 182 16.42 -7.50 -4.40
CA GLY A 182 15.37 -6.91 -5.22
C GLY A 182 13.98 -7.06 -4.59
N ILE A 183 13.01 -6.32 -5.14
CA ILE A 183 11.63 -6.36 -4.61
C ILE A 183 11.02 -7.76 -4.69
N ILE A 184 11.38 -8.55 -5.71
CA ILE A 184 10.92 -9.94 -5.87
C ILE A 184 11.49 -10.82 -4.76
N GLU A 185 12.78 -10.70 -4.46
CA GLU A 185 13.44 -11.44 -3.38
C GLU A 185 12.87 -11.03 -2.02
N LYS A 186 12.68 -9.73 -1.79
CA LYS A 186 12.05 -9.17 -0.58
C LYS A 186 10.63 -9.70 -0.37
N TYR A 187 9.86 -9.87 -1.44
CA TYR A 187 8.53 -10.46 -1.35
C TYR A 187 8.58 -11.92 -0.88
N PHE A 188 9.44 -12.75 -1.46
CA PHE A 188 9.55 -14.17 -1.08
C PHE A 188 10.23 -14.40 0.27
N SER A 189 11.07 -13.48 0.72
CA SER A 189 11.69 -13.54 2.06
C SER A 189 10.79 -12.96 3.15
N MET A 190 9.71 -12.25 2.78
CA MET A 190 8.85 -11.49 3.71
C MET A 190 9.65 -10.52 4.59
N SER A 191 10.73 -9.96 4.05
CA SER A 191 11.66 -9.04 4.70
C SER A 191 12.03 -7.90 3.75
N GLN A 192 12.35 -6.74 4.29
CA GLN A 192 12.86 -5.60 3.53
C GLN A 192 14.39 -5.44 3.67
N GLU A 193 15.05 -6.38 4.35
CA GLU A 193 16.50 -6.36 4.49
C GLU A 193 17.20 -6.65 3.15
N ASP A 194 18.40 -6.10 2.96
CA ASP A 194 19.19 -6.32 1.75
C ASP A 194 19.85 -7.71 1.69
N ALA A 195 20.07 -8.35 2.85
CA ALA A 195 20.56 -9.72 2.94
C ALA A 195 19.40 -10.70 3.15
N THR A 196 18.67 -11.01 2.08
CA THR A 196 17.55 -11.95 2.12
C THR A 196 17.94 -13.32 1.61
N CYS A 197 17.30 -14.36 2.14
CA CYS A 197 17.34 -15.71 1.60
C CYS A 197 15.96 -16.12 1.11
N LEU A 198 15.87 -16.70 -0.07
CA LEU A 198 14.64 -17.33 -0.54
C LEU A 198 14.27 -18.48 0.41
N GLN A 199 13.02 -18.49 0.83
CA GLN A 199 12.49 -19.45 1.79
C GLN A 199 11.59 -20.48 1.10
N ASP A 200 11.46 -21.66 1.71
CA ASP A 200 10.55 -22.69 1.22
C ASP A 200 9.10 -22.27 1.36
N LEU A 201 8.31 -22.51 0.32
CA LEU A 201 6.87 -22.27 0.31
C LEU A 201 6.12 -23.56 0.59
N SER A 202 5.30 -23.57 1.63
CA SER A 202 4.41 -24.68 1.94
C SER A 202 2.96 -24.25 1.70
N LEU A 203 2.40 -24.74 0.58
CA LEU A 203 1.03 -24.46 0.14
C LEU A 203 0.10 -25.58 0.67
N GLY A 204 -0.26 -25.53 1.94
CA GLY A 204 -1.18 -26.48 2.57
C GLY A 204 -2.64 -26.01 2.46
N ALA A 205 -3.57 -26.97 2.41
CA ALA A 205 -4.99 -26.65 2.51
C ALA A 205 -5.31 -26.06 3.90
N GLY A 206 -5.72 -24.78 3.90
CA GLY A 206 -6.08 -24.06 5.13
C GLY A 206 -4.92 -23.44 5.91
N GLU A 207 -3.68 -23.71 5.55
CA GLU A 207 -2.51 -23.10 6.16
C GLU A 207 -1.37 -22.94 5.14
N MET A 208 -0.92 -21.72 4.93
CA MET A 208 0.24 -21.41 4.10
C MET A 208 1.40 -20.96 4.97
N LYS A 209 2.61 -21.36 4.57
CA LYS A 209 3.87 -20.93 5.19
C LYS A 209 4.85 -20.44 4.16
N VAL A 210 5.62 -19.44 4.56
CA VAL A 210 6.82 -18.97 3.88
C VAL A 210 7.96 -19.10 4.89
N GLY A 211 8.83 -20.09 4.70
CA GLY A 211 9.82 -20.49 5.71
C GLY A 211 9.14 -20.88 7.03
N ASP A 212 9.52 -20.18 8.10
CA ASP A 212 8.95 -20.39 9.44
C ASP A 212 7.68 -19.58 9.67
N ASN A 213 7.35 -18.60 8.79
CA ASN A 213 6.21 -17.72 8.95
C ASN A 213 4.89 -18.36 8.50
N TYR A 214 3.91 -18.37 9.39
CA TYR A 214 2.52 -18.72 9.08
C TYR A 214 1.78 -17.48 8.57
N LEU A 215 1.04 -17.63 7.47
CA LEU A 215 0.27 -16.55 6.86
C LEU A 215 -1.20 -16.62 7.23
N CYS A 216 -1.82 -15.46 7.34
CA CYS A 216 -3.27 -15.31 7.35
C CYS A 216 -3.67 -14.22 6.35
N LEU A 217 -4.87 -14.38 5.78
CA LEU A 217 -5.39 -13.52 4.73
C LEU A 217 -6.81 -13.07 5.09
N HIS A 218 -7.06 -11.77 4.99
CA HIS A 218 -8.39 -11.17 5.02
C HIS A 218 -8.65 -10.48 3.68
N THR A 219 -9.80 -10.78 3.07
CA THR A 219 -10.14 -10.26 1.74
C THR A 219 -11.40 -9.40 1.78
N LEU A 220 -11.42 -8.39 0.91
CA LEU A 220 -12.60 -7.67 0.48
C LEU A 220 -12.80 -8.00 -1.00
N SER A 221 -13.57 -9.05 -1.27
CA SER A 221 -13.83 -9.60 -2.60
C SER A 221 -15.30 -9.57 -3.00
N ASP A 222 -16.19 -9.51 -2.03
CA ASP A 222 -17.63 -9.42 -2.24
C ASP A 222 -18.18 -8.02 -1.95
N PRO A 223 -19.15 -7.53 -2.74
CA PRO A 223 -19.85 -6.27 -2.42
C PRO A 223 -20.46 -6.23 -1.02
N GLU A 224 -20.89 -7.39 -0.50
CA GLU A 224 -21.47 -7.50 0.86
C GLU A 224 -20.45 -7.34 1.99
N ASP A 225 -19.17 -7.48 1.70
CA ASP A 225 -18.08 -7.31 2.67
C ASP A 225 -17.58 -5.86 2.73
N LEU A 226 -17.94 -5.05 1.73
CA LEU A 226 -17.51 -3.66 1.62
C LEU A 226 -18.26 -2.75 2.60
N PRO A 227 -17.62 -1.65 3.05
CA PRO A 227 -18.27 -0.63 3.82
C PRO A 227 -19.39 0.05 3.00
N SER A 228 -20.46 0.44 3.68
CA SER A 228 -21.61 1.12 3.04
C SER A 228 -21.23 2.50 2.47
N ASN A 229 -20.25 3.15 3.06
CA ASN A 229 -19.72 4.44 2.62
C ASN A 229 -18.20 4.42 2.65
N VAL A 230 -17.60 5.06 1.67
CA VAL A 230 -16.15 5.29 1.60
C VAL A 230 -15.86 6.78 1.52
N SER A 231 -14.72 7.20 2.04
CA SER A 231 -14.25 8.57 1.98
C SER A 231 -12.76 8.61 1.63
N THR A 232 -12.26 9.77 1.25
CA THR A 232 -10.84 9.94 0.97
C THR A 232 -9.99 9.90 2.24
N ASP A 233 -10.58 10.33 3.34
CA ASP A 233 -9.91 10.47 4.63
C ASP A 233 -10.90 10.30 5.79
N CYS A 234 -10.36 10.05 6.98
CA CYS A 234 -11.09 10.01 8.23
C CYS A 234 -10.38 10.84 9.30
N ARG A 235 -11.16 11.36 10.25
CA ARG A 235 -10.62 12.04 11.43
C ARG A 235 -10.10 11.02 12.43
N TYR A 236 -8.87 11.22 12.88
CA TYR A 236 -8.27 10.36 13.89
C TYR A 236 -8.52 10.91 15.29
N GLU A 237 -9.56 10.40 15.96
CA GLU A 237 -10.08 10.95 17.22
C GLU A 237 -9.08 10.91 18.38
N ARG A 238 -8.15 9.93 18.40
CA ARG A 238 -7.17 9.79 19.49
C ARG A 238 -6.20 10.97 19.61
N LEU A 239 -5.96 11.71 18.53
CA LEU A 239 -5.04 12.85 18.49
C LEU A 239 -5.76 14.15 18.14
N SER A 240 -6.96 14.10 17.59
CA SER A 240 -7.77 15.28 17.28
C SER A 240 -8.33 15.93 18.54
N THR A 241 -8.51 17.24 18.47
CA THR A 241 -9.14 18.05 19.53
C THR A 241 -10.20 18.95 18.91
N ASP A 242 -10.95 19.71 19.69
CA ASP A 242 -11.93 20.68 19.20
C ASP A 242 -11.31 21.76 18.29
N ARG A 243 -9.99 21.94 18.34
CA ARG A 243 -9.25 22.98 17.60
C ARG A 243 -8.19 22.44 16.64
N SER A 244 -7.96 21.15 16.63
CA SER A 244 -6.99 20.50 15.75
C SER A 244 -7.58 19.22 15.18
N ASP A 245 -7.46 19.07 13.88
CA ASP A 245 -8.02 17.95 13.14
C ASP A 245 -6.86 17.12 12.55
N CYS A 246 -6.55 15.99 13.21
CA CYS A 246 -5.58 15.02 12.71
C CYS A 246 -6.30 14.03 11.80
N ARG A 247 -5.88 13.94 10.54
CA ARG A 247 -6.52 13.12 9.53
C ARG A 247 -5.61 12.01 9.04
N LEU A 248 -6.22 10.92 8.64
CA LEU A 248 -5.60 9.76 8.01
C LEU A 248 -6.46 9.33 6.80
N SER A 249 -5.88 8.59 5.87
CA SER A 249 -6.65 7.97 4.79
C SER A 249 -7.69 6.99 5.33
N PHE A 250 -8.75 6.77 4.58
CA PHE A 250 -9.82 5.84 4.96
C PHE A 250 -9.28 4.43 5.24
N ALA A 251 -8.28 3.99 4.48
CA ALA A 251 -7.65 2.67 4.60
C ALA A 251 -6.55 2.59 5.69
N ALA A 252 -6.25 3.67 6.42
CA ALA A 252 -5.22 3.67 7.48
C ALA A 252 -5.41 2.56 8.54
N PRO A 253 -6.64 2.15 8.93
CA PRO A 253 -6.84 1.06 9.88
C PRO A 253 -6.21 -0.26 9.48
N ILE A 254 -6.24 -0.62 8.20
CA ILE A 254 -5.64 -1.87 7.68
C ILE A 254 -4.16 -1.70 7.27
N GLY A 255 -3.61 -0.51 7.37
CA GLY A 255 -2.21 -0.20 7.10
C GLY A 255 -1.48 0.22 8.36
N ILE A 256 -1.16 1.49 8.47
CA ILE A 256 -0.27 2.04 9.50
C ILE A 256 -0.76 1.89 10.96
N LEU A 257 -2.06 1.62 11.17
CA LEU A 257 -2.62 1.40 12.50
C LEU A 257 -2.55 -0.06 12.95
N LEU A 258 -2.21 -1.02 12.08
CA LEU A 258 -1.88 -2.38 12.47
C LEU A 258 -0.45 -2.45 13.01
N THR A 259 -0.26 -3.25 14.08
CA THR A 259 1.02 -3.37 14.81
C THR A 259 1.71 -4.73 14.58
N CYS A 260 1.57 -5.31 13.40
CA CYS A 260 2.13 -6.60 13.04
C CYS A 260 2.77 -6.54 11.66
N ASN A 261 3.56 -7.55 11.32
CA ASN A 261 4.05 -7.75 9.96
C ASN A 261 2.89 -8.04 9.02
N HIS A 262 2.69 -7.20 8.00
CA HIS A 262 1.63 -7.39 7.02
C HIS A 262 1.94 -6.68 5.70
N VAL A 263 1.24 -7.09 4.67
CA VAL A 263 1.17 -6.41 3.38
C VAL A 263 -0.29 -6.17 3.02
N VAL A 264 -0.58 -4.97 2.53
CA VAL A 264 -1.89 -4.63 1.98
C VAL A 264 -1.77 -4.58 0.47
N ASN A 265 -2.54 -5.42 -0.21
CA ASN A 265 -2.60 -5.46 -1.67
C ASN A 265 -3.91 -4.84 -2.14
N GLN A 266 -3.83 -3.86 -3.01
CA GLN A 266 -4.97 -3.18 -3.62
C GLN A 266 -4.87 -3.30 -5.12
N TYR A 267 -5.92 -3.84 -5.75
CA TYR A 267 -5.97 -4.05 -7.19
C TYR A 267 -7.10 -3.26 -7.82
N LEU A 268 -6.82 -2.63 -8.96
CA LEU A 268 -7.80 -2.02 -9.84
C LEU A 268 -7.63 -2.66 -11.22
N PHE A 269 -8.66 -3.36 -11.70
CA PHE A 269 -8.68 -4.01 -12.99
C PHE A 269 -9.47 -3.13 -13.97
N ILE A 270 -8.77 -2.50 -14.90
CA ILE A 270 -9.34 -1.56 -15.87
C ILE A 270 -9.85 -2.36 -17.06
N ASP A 271 -11.08 -2.83 -16.97
CA ASP A 271 -11.76 -3.54 -18.05
C ASP A 271 -12.45 -2.55 -19.03
N ASP A 272 -13.11 -3.07 -20.06
CA ASP A 272 -13.99 -2.28 -20.90
C ASP A 272 -15.28 -1.93 -20.15
N SER A 273 -15.31 -0.71 -19.59
CA SER A 273 -16.45 -0.21 -18.80
C SER A 273 -17.78 -0.27 -19.58
N ALA A 274 -17.77 0.03 -20.88
CA ALA A 274 -18.97 -0.04 -21.70
C ALA A 274 -19.50 -1.47 -21.86
N GLU A 275 -18.59 -2.46 -21.90
CA GLU A 275 -18.97 -3.88 -21.95
C GLU A 275 -19.57 -4.32 -20.59
N ILE A 276 -18.98 -3.88 -19.47
CA ILE A 276 -19.48 -4.17 -18.12
C ILE A 276 -20.88 -3.60 -17.93
N LEU A 277 -21.09 -2.33 -18.24
CA LEU A 277 -22.39 -1.68 -18.07
C LEU A 277 -23.46 -2.34 -18.93
N ARG A 278 -23.14 -2.69 -20.18
CA ARG A 278 -24.08 -3.45 -21.04
C ARG A 278 -24.46 -4.83 -20.46
N LYS A 279 -23.53 -5.52 -19.83
CA LYS A 279 -23.82 -6.80 -19.14
C LYS A 279 -24.74 -6.57 -17.95
N PHE A 280 -24.53 -5.54 -17.17
CA PHE A 280 -25.42 -5.18 -16.06
C PHE A 280 -26.82 -4.79 -16.54
N GLU A 281 -26.95 -4.00 -17.62
CA GLU A 281 -28.25 -3.73 -18.23
C GLU A 281 -28.97 -4.99 -18.66
N GLN A 282 -28.27 -5.93 -19.28
CA GLN A 282 -28.85 -7.23 -19.68
C GLN A 282 -29.28 -8.04 -18.47
N THR A 283 -28.46 -8.06 -17.41
CA THR A 283 -28.78 -8.76 -16.16
C THR A 283 -29.99 -8.14 -15.48
N ALA A 284 -30.09 -6.81 -15.41
CA ALA A 284 -31.26 -6.11 -14.88
C ALA A 284 -32.56 -6.46 -15.65
N ARG A 285 -32.49 -6.51 -16.99
CA ARG A 285 -33.62 -6.95 -17.85
C ARG A 285 -34.03 -8.40 -17.55
N ASN A 286 -33.08 -9.30 -17.42
CA ASN A 286 -33.33 -10.71 -17.11
C ASN A 286 -33.96 -10.86 -15.71
N MET A 287 -33.43 -10.11 -14.71
CA MET A 287 -33.98 -10.13 -13.34
C MET A 287 -35.37 -9.50 -13.25
N HIS A 288 -35.75 -8.59 -14.16
CA HIS A 288 -37.10 -8.04 -14.21
C HIS A 288 -38.17 -9.13 -14.36
N SER A 289 -37.93 -10.11 -15.19
CA SER A 289 -38.85 -11.26 -15.38
C SER A 289 -38.84 -12.20 -14.16
N LEU A 290 -37.71 -12.33 -13.44
CA LEU A 290 -37.53 -13.22 -12.31
C LEU A 290 -37.91 -12.55 -10.96
N SER A 291 -38.01 -11.25 -10.90
CA SER A 291 -38.35 -10.49 -9.67
C SER A 291 -39.73 -10.82 -9.11
N ARG A 292 -40.65 -11.28 -9.97
CA ARG A 292 -41.98 -11.75 -9.56
C ARG A 292 -41.96 -13.01 -8.70
N TYR A 293 -40.89 -13.80 -8.76
CA TYR A 293 -40.76 -15.10 -8.09
C TYR A 293 -39.87 -15.08 -6.85
N SER A 294 -39.03 -14.05 -6.70
CA SER A 294 -38.08 -13.95 -5.58
C SER A 294 -37.80 -12.52 -5.18
N ARG A 295 -37.94 -12.23 -3.88
CA ARG A 295 -37.60 -10.91 -3.32
C ARG A 295 -36.09 -10.60 -3.47
N SER A 296 -35.24 -11.63 -3.39
CA SER A 296 -33.80 -11.47 -3.62
C SER A 296 -33.50 -10.96 -5.02
N ASN A 297 -34.18 -11.49 -6.06
CA ASN A 297 -34.01 -11.01 -7.43
C ASN A 297 -34.50 -9.58 -7.61
N GLN A 298 -35.52 -9.16 -6.86
CA GLN A 298 -35.99 -7.80 -6.87
C GLN A 298 -34.93 -6.85 -6.28
N ILE A 299 -34.36 -7.19 -5.11
CA ILE A 299 -33.32 -6.41 -4.42
C ILE A 299 -32.07 -6.30 -5.32
N ASN A 300 -31.61 -7.41 -5.87
CA ASN A 300 -30.45 -7.43 -6.76
C ASN A 300 -30.66 -6.57 -8.00
N ARG A 301 -31.87 -6.58 -8.56
CA ARG A 301 -32.23 -5.71 -9.68
C ARG A 301 -32.17 -4.25 -9.27
N GLU A 302 -32.73 -3.87 -8.12
CA GLU A 302 -32.70 -2.49 -7.61
C GLU A 302 -31.26 -1.99 -7.43
N TRP A 303 -30.38 -2.81 -6.88
CA TRP A 303 -28.94 -2.48 -6.73
C TRP A 303 -28.24 -2.30 -8.09
N ILE A 304 -28.52 -3.16 -9.07
CA ILE A 304 -27.94 -3.03 -10.41
C ILE A 304 -28.46 -1.77 -11.10
N GLU A 305 -29.75 -1.45 -10.97
CA GLU A 305 -30.34 -0.23 -11.54
C GLU A 305 -29.74 1.04 -10.88
N GLU A 306 -29.52 1.02 -9.56
CA GLU A 306 -28.85 2.10 -8.83
C GLU A 306 -27.41 2.29 -9.31
N TYR A 307 -26.64 1.20 -9.44
CA TYR A 307 -25.28 1.22 -9.97
C TYR A 307 -25.23 1.81 -11.39
N LEU A 308 -26.12 1.38 -12.29
CA LEU A 308 -26.22 1.90 -13.66
C LEU A 308 -26.57 3.38 -13.69
N ASN A 309 -27.54 3.79 -12.84
CA ASN A 309 -27.95 5.19 -12.72
C ASN A 309 -26.78 6.07 -12.23
N GLU A 310 -26.01 5.60 -11.26
CA GLU A 310 -24.84 6.31 -10.76
C GLU A 310 -23.75 6.42 -11.84
N ALA A 311 -23.47 5.33 -12.54
CA ALA A 311 -22.49 5.30 -13.63
C ALA A 311 -22.82 6.31 -14.73
N HIS A 312 -24.09 6.31 -15.19
CA HIS A 312 -24.52 7.18 -16.29
C HIS A 312 -24.69 8.64 -15.87
N SER A 313 -25.27 8.91 -14.70
CA SER A 313 -25.55 10.27 -14.24
C SER A 313 -24.27 11.06 -13.90
N LYS A 314 -23.27 10.38 -13.34
CA LYS A 314 -22.00 11.00 -12.92
C LYS A 314 -20.87 10.76 -13.91
N GLY A 315 -21.07 9.98 -14.98
CA GLY A 315 -20.04 9.61 -15.95
C GLY A 315 -18.88 8.83 -15.33
N LEU A 316 -19.17 7.92 -14.38
CA LEU A 316 -18.17 7.15 -13.67
C LEU A 316 -17.69 5.96 -14.51
N THR A 317 -16.43 5.62 -14.35
CA THR A 317 -15.82 4.47 -15.02
C THR A 317 -15.93 3.24 -14.15
N SER A 318 -16.69 2.23 -14.64
CA SER A 318 -16.82 0.94 -13.97
C SER A 318 -15.54 0.11 -14.14
N ILE A 319 -15.06 -0.44 -13.04
CA ILE A 319 -13.88 -1.32 -12.97
C ILE A 319 -14.18 -2.50 -12.06
N ARG A 320 -13.26 -3.48 -12.03
CA ARG A 320 -13.20 -4.44 -10.92
C ARG A 320 -12.11 -4.03 -9.96
N ALA A 321 -12.29 -4.32 -8.69
CA ALA A 321 -11.32 -4.05 -7.64
C ALA A 321 -11.21 -5.21 -6.66
N HIS A 322 -10.11 -5.25 -5.92
CA HIS A 322 -9.88 -6.16 -4.80
C HIS A 322 -8.97 -5.50 -3.77
N CYS A 323 -9.20 -5.80 -2.51
CA CYS A 323 -8.30 -5.40 -1.43
C CYS A 323 -8.11 -6.59 -0.48
N ASN A 324 -6.87 -6.85 -0.10
CA ASN A 324 -6.59 -7.85 0.92
C ASN A 324 -5.47 -7.41 1.86
N VAL A 325 -5.53 -7.96 3.08
CA VAL A 325 -4.48 -7.83 4.08
C VAL A 325 -3.91 -9.22 4.34
N MET A 326 -2.65 -9.39 4.01
CA MET A 326 -1.89 -10.61 4.28
C MET A 326 -0.92 -10.32 5.43
N ALA A 327 -1.12 -10.99 6.56
CA ALA A 327 -0.28 -10.83 7.73
C ALA A 327 0.38 -12.16 8.12
N TRP A 328 1.52 -12.10 8.81
CA TRP A 328 2.27 -13.29 9.17
C TRP A 328 2.96 -13.20 10.53
N SER A 329 3.28 -14.37 11.06
CA SER A 329 4.10 -14.55 12.26
C SER A 329 4.72 -15.94 12.27
N ASP A 330 5.85 -16.08 12.88
CA ASP A 330 6.50 -17.35 13.20
C ASP A 330 5.81 -18.10 14.35
N ASP A 331 5.07 -17.38 15.20
CA ASP A 331 4.30 -17.95 16.32
C ASP A 331 2.80 -18.05 15.99
N ARG A 332 2.26 -19.26 16.08
CA ARG A 332 0.83 -19.54 15.85
C ARG A 332 -0.11 -18.83 16.84
N GLU A 333 0.28 -18.67 18.09
CA GLU A 333 -0.55 -17.98 19.08
C GLU A 333 -0.56 -16.46 18.82
N LYS A 334 0.59 -15.90 18.41
CA LYS A 334 0.67 -14.52 17.93
C LYS A 334 -0.19 -14.31 16.68
N LEU A 335 -0.14 -15.26 15.74
CA LEU A 335 -0.97 -15.20 14.53
C LEU A 335 -2.48 -15.18 14.81
N LYS A 336 -2.95 -15.90 15.82
CA LYS A 336 -4.38 -15.85 16.22
C LYS A 336 -4.78 -14.46 16.71
N ARG A 337 -3.89 -13.76 17.43
CA ARG A 337 -4.13 -12.38 17.88
C ARG A 337 -4.13 -11.43 16.67
N ILE A 338 -3.16 -11.57 15.77
CA ILE A 338 -3.07 -10.80 14.53
C ILE A 338 -4.36 -10.95 13.70
N LYS A 339 -4.90 -12.16 13.56
CA LYS A 339 -6.19 -12.39 12.86
C LYS A 339 -7.34 -11.57 13.46
N ASN A 340 -7.42 -11.54 14.79
CA ASN A 340 -8.45 -10.76 15.49
C ASN A 340 -8.20 -9.24 15.34
N ASP A 341 -6.95 -8.80 15.36
CA ASP A 341 -6.60 -7.39 15.21
C ASP A 341 -6.95 -6.91 13.80
N VAL A 342 -6.57 -7.65 12.75
CA VAL A 342 -6.94 -7.32 11.37
C VAL A 342 -8.46 -7.29 11.20
N GLY A 343 -9.16 -8.30 11.73
CA GLY A 343 -10.62 -8.33 11.70
C GLY A 343 -11.26 -7.12 12.40
N SER A 344 -10.70 -6.70 13.52
CA SER A 344 -11.17 -5.52 14.27
C SER A 344 -10.93 -4.22 13.50
N GLN A 345 -9.78 -4.09 12.82
CA GLN A 345 -9.48 -2.90 12.00
C GLN A 345 -10.40 -2.80 10.78
N LEU A 346 -10.71 -3.94 10.13
CA LEU A 346 -11.69 -3.99 9.04
C LEU A 346 -13.09 -3.60 9.54
N ALA A 347 -13.51 -4.09 10.72
CA ALA A 347 -14.78 -3.71 11.31
C ALA A 347 -14.87 -2.21 11.66
N LEU A 348 -13.74 -1.57 12.05
CA LEU A 348 -13.68 -0.11 12.24
C LEU A 348 -13.89 0.67 10.94
N MET A 349 -13.59 0.08 9.79
CA MET A 349 -13.90 0.63 8.46
C MET A 349 -15.34 0.29 8.02
N GLU A 350 -16.17 -0.27 8.87
CA GLU A 350 -17.51 -0.79 8.55
C GLU A 350 -17.51 -1.92 7.50
N ALA A 351 -16.35 -2.53 7.25
CA ALA A 351 -16.22 -3.70 6.39
C ALA A 351 -16.48 -4.99 7.19
N LYS A 352 -17.02 -6.02 6.52
CA LYS A 352 -17.16 -7.35 7.13
C LYS A 352 -15.82 -8.09 6.98
N PRO A 353 -15.14 -8.44 8.07
CA PRO A 353 -13.86 -9.14 8.00
C PRO A 353 -14.07 -10.59 7.52
N ARG A 354 -13.70 -10.87 6.26
CA ARG A 354 -13.69 -12.22 5.72
C ARG A 354 -12.29 -12.80 5.83
N HIS A 355 -12.13 -13.80 6.72
CA HIS A 355 -10.91 -14.59 6.77
C HIS A 355 -10.92 -15.64 5.67
N ASN A 356 -10.07 -15.49 4.66
CA ASN A 356 -9.92 -16.43 3.57
C ASN A 356 -8.86 -17.48 3.93
N THR A 357 -9.17 -18.76 3.77
CA THR A 357 -8.26 -19.88 4.04
C THR A 357 -7.98 -20.72 2.81
N VAL A 358 -8.83 -20.64 1.79
CA VAL A 358 -8.75 -21.48 0.58
C VAL A 358 -7.84 -20.84 -0.46
N ASP A 359 -8.03 -19.54 -0.69
CA ASP A 359 -7.37 -18.82 -1.79
C ASP A 359 -6.05 -18.16 -1.40
N VAL A 360 -5.57 -18.38 -0.15
CA VAL A 360 -4.30 -17.82 0.34
C VAL A 360 -3.14 -18.10 -0.63
N PRO A 361 -2.90 -19.34 -1.08
CA PRO A 361 -1.81 -19.61 -2.02
C PRO A 361 -1.99 -18.89 -3.36
N THR A 362 -3.21 -18.79 -3.83
CA THR A 362 -3.60 -18.15 -5.09
C THR A 362 -3.34 -16.67 -5.06
N LEU A 363 -3.84 -16.00 -4.03
CA LEU A 363 -3.69 -14.56 -3.84
C LEU A 363 -2.25 -14.17 -3.49
N PHE A 364 -1.54 -15.02 -2.71
CA PHE A 364 -0.10 -14.86 -2.53
C PHE A 364 0.65 -14.89 -3.85
N TRP A 365 0.31 -15.84 -4.74
CA TRP A 365 0.97 -15.99 -6.04
C TRP A 365 0.68 -14.82 -6.98
N ALA A 366 -0.57 -14.36 -7.01
CA ALA A 366 -0.97 -13.18 -7.78
C ALA A 366 -0.33 -11.86 -7.26
N ALA A 367 0.03 -11.81 -5.99
CA ALA A 367 0.66 -10.64 -5.36
C ALA A 367 2.19 -10.57 -5.58
N ILE A 368 2.81 -11.58 -6.21
CA ILE A 368 4.21 -11.48 -6.63
C ILE A 368 4.36 -10.25 -7.54
N PRO A 369 5.35 -9.36 -7.28
CA PRO A 369 5.61 -8.22 -8.13
C PRO A 369 5.67 -8.58 -9.61
N GLY A 370 4.77 -8.02 -10.43
CA GLY A 370 4.68 -8.32 -11.86
C GLY A 370 3.75 -9.48 -12.24
N ASN A 371 3.09 -10.14 -11.30
CA ASN A 371 2.21 -11.28 -11.58
C ASN A 371 0.71 -11.00 -11.37
N ALA A 372 0.31 -9.74 -11.35
CA ALA A 372 -1.09 -9.35 -11.12
C ALA A 372 -2.06 -9.86 -12.21
N GLY A 373 -1.55 -10.25 -13.39
CA GLY A 373 -2.35 -10.86 -14.45
C GLY A 373 -2.97 -12.20 -14.07
N ASP A 374 -2.32 -12.98 -13.21
CA ASP A 374 -2.80 -14.26 -12.69
C ASP A 374 -3.86 -14.14 -11.59
N PHE A 375 -4.33 -12.92 -11.30
CA PHE A 375 -5.32 -12.69 -10.25
C PHE A 375 -6.68 -13.34 -10.62
N PRO A 376 -7.28 -14.15 -9.72
CA PRO A 376 -8.55 -14.82 -10.00
C PRO A 376 -9.70 -13.80 -10.07
N SER A 377 -10.38 -13.76 -11.20
CA SER A 377 -11.43 -12.77 -11.48
C SER A 377 -12.63 -12.84 -10.52
N GLU A 378 -12.91 -14.03 -9.96
CA GLU A 378 -13.97 -14.26 -8.99
C GLU A 378 -13.71 -13.64 -7.62
N GLU A 379 -12.45 -13.35 -7.28
CA GLU A 379 -12.06 -12.67 -6.04
C GLU A 379 -12.12 -11.14 -6.17
N SER A 380 -12.71 -10.62 -7.24
CA SER A 380 -12.85 -9.18 -7.49
C SER A 380 -14.30 -8.74 -7.51
N PHE A 381 -14.58 -7.54 -7.02
CA PHE A 381 -15.89 -6.92 -7.04
C PHE A 381 -15.97 -5.75 -8.03
N HIS A 382 -17.15 -5.48 -8.56
CA HIS A 382 -17.38 -4.32 -9.42
C HIS A 382 -17.63 -3.06 -8.61
N THR A 383 -16.96 -1.98 -9.02
CA THR A 383 -17.07 -0.65 -8.40
C THR A 383 -16.65 0.43 -9.40
N PHE A 384 -16.54 1.68 -8.94
CA PHE A 384 -16.00 2.80 -9.72
C PHE A 384 -14.58 3.14 -9.30
N ILE A 385 -13.79 3.74 -10.19
CA ILE A 385 -12.39 4.14 -9.92
C ILE A 385 -12.32 4.95 -8.63
N GLU A 386 -13.20 5.95 -8.49
CA GLU A 386 -13.21 6.87 -7.37
C GLU A 386 -13.47 6.17 -6.03
N GLN A 387 -14.34 5.18 -6.00
CA GLN A 387 -14.65 4.42 -4.78
C GLN A 387 -13.51 3.47 -4.42
N ALA A 388 -12.97 2.75 -5.41
CA ALA A 388 -11.87 1.82 -5.19
C ALA A 388 -10.61 2.51 -4.66
N LEU A 389 -10.31 3.72 -5.13
CA LEU A 389 -9.16 4.50 -4.69
C LEU A 389 -9.24 4.97 -3.23
N CYS A 390 -10.44 5.00 -2.63
CA CYS A 390 -10.58 5.26 -1.19
C CYS A 390 -9.94 4.16 -0.32
N LEU A 391 -9.71 2.96 -0.88
CA LEU A 391 -9.00 1.89 -0.21
C LEU A 391 -7.48 2.01 -0.32
N PHE A 392 -6.94 3.00 -1.03
CA PHE A 392 -5.50 3.25 -1.07
C PHE A 392 -5.02 3.89 0.23
N ILE A 393 -3.97 3.33 0.81
CA ILE A 393 -3.25 3.94 1.94
C ILE A 393 -2.55 5.18 1.39
N GLY A 394 -2.81 6.34 1.99
CA GLY A 394 -2.39 7.64 1.49
C GLY A 394 -1.20 8.25 2.22
N GLU A 395 -0.71 7.66 3.32
CA GLU A 395 0.36 8.20 4.15
C GLU A 395 1.38 7.14 4.55
N THR A 396 2.54 7.62 5.01
CA THR A 396 3.62 6.79 5.55
C THR A 396 4.08 7.31 6.91
N SER A 397 4.90 6.51 7.61
CA SER A 397 5.56 6.93 8.86
C SER A 397 6.52 8.10 8.63
N TYR A 398 6.82 8.83 9.69
CA TYR A 398 7.79 9.95 9.64
C TYR A 398 9.15 9.51 9.11
N LYS A 399 9.79 10.41 8.35
CA LYS A 399 11.12 10.23 7.77
C LYS A 399 12.16 10.97 8.59
N ASP A 400 13.38 10.47 8.56
CA ASP A 400 14.52 11.15 9.15
C ASP A 400 14.91 12.40 8.34
N SER A 401 15.24 13.48 9.02
CA SER A 401 15.84 14.65 8.39
C SER A 401 17.27 14.33 7.93
N LEU A 402 17.59 14.64 6.69
CA LEU A 402 18.93 14.50 6.11
C LEU A 402 19.84 15.64 6.60
N SER A 403 20.07 15.72 7.89
CA SER A 403 20.88 16.73 8.56
C SER A 403 21.76 16.07 9.60
N PRO A 404 23.02 16.48 9.78
CA PRO A 404 23.88 15.97 10.85
C PRO A 404 23.40 16.42 12.24
N PHE A 405 22.56 17.45 12.29
CA PHE A 405 22.03 18.02 13.53
C PHE A 405 20.52 17.86 13.62
N GLY A 406 20.02 17.61 14.82
CA GLY A 406 18.59 17.48 15.03
C GLY A 406 18.27 16.88 16.39
N ILE A 407 17.00 16.80 16.69
CA ILE A 407 16.46 16.17 17.90
C ILE A 407 16.00 14.75 17.61
N ARG A 408 16.11 13.87 18.59
CA ARG A 408 15.63 12.50 18.52
C ARG A 408 14.22 12.43 19.11
N MET A 409 13.29 11.91 18.34
CA MET A 409 11.89 11.74 18.72
C MET A 409 11.45 10.30 18.43
N VAL A 410 10.25 9.95 18.83
CA VAL A 410 9.64 8.63 18.55
C VAL A 410 8.25 8.85 18.00
N ASP A 411 7.95 8.17 16.92
CA ASP A 411 6.58 8.09 16.42
C ASP A 411 5.70 7.27 17.37
N ARG A 412 4.56 7.83 17.77
CA ARG A 412 3.64 7.17 18.71
C ARG A 412 2.89 5.99 18.11
N LEU A 413 2.72 5.94 16.80
CA LEU A 413 1.95 4.90 16.14
C LEU A 413 2.83 3.70 15.80
N THR A 414 3.96 3.94 15.16
CA THR A 414 4.85 2.91 14.64
C THR A 414 5.97 2.52 15.61
N GLY A 415 6.21 3.33 16.66
CA GLY A 415 7.35 3.15 17.57
C GLY A 415 8.70 3.54 16.94
N LYS A 416 8.70 4.04 15.69
CA LYS A 416 9.91 4.37 14.94
C LYS A 416 10.66 5.53 15.59
N PRO A 417 11.96 5.37 15.92
CA PRO A 417 12.82 6.49 16.26
C PRO A 417 13.04 7.37 15.03
N VAL A 418 12.91 8.69 15.21
CA VAL A 418 13.00 9.68 14.14
C VAL A 418 13.98 10.76 14.51
N HIS A 419 14.88 11.10 13.58
CA HIS A 419 15.79 12.23 13.67
C HIS A 419 15.19 13.45 12.97
N LEU A 420 14.95 14.53 13.71
CA LEU A 420 14.29 15.73 13.20
C LEU A 420 15.19 16.97 13.31
N ASP A 421 15.51 17.58 12.20
CA ASP A 421 16.07 18.93 12.17
C ASP A 421 14.93 19.96 12.12
N ILE A 422 14.76 20.67 13.22
CA ILE A 422 13.73 21.70 13.36
C ILE A 422 14.24 23.12 13.09
N SER A 423 15.45 23.27 12.58
CA SER A 423 16.14 24.56 12.44
C SER A 423 16.77 24.78 11.07
N ASP A 424 17.81 24.03 10.75
CA ASP A 424 18.69 24.34 9.62
C ASP A 424 18.16 23.82 8.29
N LEU A 425 17.69 22.57 8.25
CA LEU A 425 17.13 21.98 7.05
C LEU A 425 15.83 22.69 6.61
N PRO A 426 14.85 22.94 7.52
CA PRO A 426 13.66 23.72 7.17
C PRO A 426 13.98 25.14 6.67
N MET A 427 15.02 25.78 7.22
CA MET A 427 15.47 27.10 6.73
C MET A 427 16.11 27.04 5.35
N LYS A 428 16.96 26.03 5.08
CA LYS A 428 17.54 25.79 3.76
C LYS A 428 16.50 25.49 2.69
N ASN A 429 15.45 24.76 3.07
CA ASN A 429 14.34 24.41 2.19
C ASN A 429 13.31 25.55 2.02
N GLY A 430 13.49 26.68 2.71
CA GLY A 430 12.56 27.82 2.65
C GLY A 430 11.26 27.61 3.40
N THR A 431 11.13 26.52 4.19
CA THR A 431 9.93 26.23 5.00
C THR A 431 9.78 27.21 6.15
N ILE A 432 10.88 27.67 6.73
CA ILE A 432 10.93 28.70 7.76
C ILE A 432 11.87 29.83 7.35
N THR A 433 11.58 31.05 7.84
CA THR A 433 12.39 32.27 7.55
C THR A 433 13.39 32.61 8.65
N ASN A 434 13.23 32.04 9.84
CA ASN A 434 14.13 32.23 10.97
C ASN A 434 14.15 31.00 11.90
N ARG A 435 15.12 30.97 12.83
CA ARG A 435 15.29 29.85 13.76
C ARG A 435 14.59 30.08 15.12
N ASN A 436 13.78 31.13 15.26
CA ASN A 436 13.07 31.40 16.50
C ASN A 436 12.04 30.33 16.79
N LYS A 437 11.99 29.86 18.02
CA LYS A 437 11.05 28.84 18.48
C LYS A 437 10.21 29.37 19.63
N PHE A 438 8.91 29.19 19.53
CA PHE A 438 7.97 29.50 20.59
C PHE A 438 7.27 28.24 21.06
N ILE A 439 7.45 27.89 22.33
CA ILE A 439 6.91 26.65 22.90
C ILE A 439 5.81 27.03 23.90
N LEU A 440 4.56 26.72 23.53
CA LEU A 440 3.38 27.00 24.33
C LEU A 440 2.71 25.68 24.76
N GLY A 441 2.19 25.67 25.99
CA GLY A 441 1.41 24.54 26.51
C GLY A 441 0.94 24.80 27.94
N PRO A 442 -0.09 24.10 28.43
CA PRO A 442 -0.57 24.21 29.79
C PRO A 442 0.48 23.72 30.83
N SER A 443 0.25 23.98 32.10
CA SER A 443 1.08 23.44 33.16
C SER A 443 1.08 21.91 33.13
N GLY A 444 2.24 21.27 33.34
CA GLY A 444 2.37 19.80 33.27
C GLY A 444 2.45 19.20 31.88
N SER A 445 2.39 19.99 30.79
CA SER A 445 2.41 19.49 29.39
C SER A 445 3.79 19.02 28.90
N GLY A 446 4.84 19.06 29.74
CA GLY A 446 6.18 18.64 29.34
C GLY A 446 7.02 19.70 28.62
N LYS A 447 6.61 21.00 28.62
CA LYS A 447 7.37 22.09 27.98
C LYS A 447 8.84 22.12 28.38
N SER A 448 9.10 22.13 29.70
CA SER A 448 10.47 22.21 30.24
C SER A 448 11.28 20.94 29.86
N PHE A 449 10.66 19.78 29.86
CA PHE A 449 11.31 18.55 29.42
C PHE A 449 11.71 18.63 27.92
N PHE A 450 10.79 19.05 27.08
CA PHE A 450 11.03 19.23 25.64
C PHE A 450 12.11 20.30 25.38
N THR A 451 12.05 21.43 26.08
CA THR A 451 13.06 22.49 25.98
C THR A 451 14.43 21.97 26.38
N ASN A 452 14.53 21.26 27.50
CA ASN A 452 15.79 20.68 27.96
C ASN A 452 16.32 19.59 27.03
N HIS A 453 15.47 18.93 26.26
CA HIS A 453 15.89 17.98 25.21
C HIS A 453 16.48 18.70 23.98
N ILE A 454 15.94 19.86 23.60
CA ILE A 454 16.41 20.64 22.44
C ILE A 454 17.75 21.37 22.74
N ILE A 455 17.94 21.87 23.95
CA ILE A 455 19.09 22.71 24.30
C ILE A 455 20.44 22.05 24.03
N PRO A 456 20.74 20.86 24.57
CA PRO A 456 22.05 20.22 24.36
C PRO A 456 22.36 19.92 22.91
N THR A 457 21.34 19.72 22.11
CA THR A 457 21.47 19.47 20.66
C THR A 457 21.87 20.76 19.91
N ASN A 458 21.40 21.93 20.39
CA ASN A 458 21.71 23.24 19.81
C ASN A 458 23.01 23.87 20.30
N GLU A 459 23.49 23.51 21.49
CA GLU A 459 24.75 24.03 22.04
C GLU A 459 25.96 23.61 21.18
N HIS A 460 25.96 22.43 20.59
CA HIS A 460 26.97 22.00 19.65
C HIS A 460 26.99 22.82 18.33
N ILE A 461 25.94 23.58 18.06
CA ILE A 461 25.81 24.44 16.87
C ILE A 461 26.24 25.90 17.15
N GLY A 462 26.68 26.22 18.36
CA GLY A 462 27.07 27.60 18.73
C GLY A 462 25.88 28.54 18.89
N SER A 463 24.68 28.05 19.16
CA SER A 463 23.47 28.83 19.37
C SER A 463 23.43 29.38 20.78
N ARG A 464 23.18 30.70 20.95
CA ARG A 464 22.90 31.29 22.27
C ARG A 464 21.43 31.07 22.62
N ILE A 465 21.18 30.46 23.77
CA ILE A 465 19.82 30.22 24.28
C ILE A 465 19.54 31.21 25.38
N LEU A 466 18.51 32.06 25.22
CA LEU A 466 18.01 32.97 26.22
C LEU A 466 16.76 32.39 26.88
N TYR A 467 16.80 32.12 28.17
CA TYR A 467 15.62 31.75 28.93
C TYR A 467 14.94 33.01 29.48
N SER A 468 13.64 33.09 29.29
CA SER A 468 12.76 33.95 30.06
C SER A 468 11.78 33.04 30.82
N CYS A 469 11.97 32.89 32.13
CA CYS A 469 10.96 32.31 33.02
C CYS A 469 10.11 33.46 33.57
N ASN A 470 8.83 33.50 33.20
CA ASN A 470 7.77 34.19 33.91
C ASN A 470 6.82 33.19 34.51
#